data_ac95ca7f5c238360f0714119ee930866
#
_entry.id   ac95ca7f5c238360f0714119ee930866
#
_cell.length_a   1.000
_cell.length_b   1.000
_cell.length_c   1.000
_cell.angle_alpha   90.00
_cell.angle_beta   90.00
_cell.angle_gamma   90.00
#
_symmetry.space_group_name_H-M   'P 1'
#
loop_
_entity.id
_entity.type
_entity.pdbx_description
1 polymer ?
#
loop_
_entity_poly.entity_id
_entity_poly.type
_entity_poly.pdbx_seq_one_letter_code
_entity_poly.pdbx_strand_id
1 'polypeptide(L)'
;MTLKVFTAFSGYDSQCMALDRMKIDYELVGWSEIDKYAIMAHNAIYPQYKDRNFGDISKIDWENVPDFDLFTYSFPCTDISSAGQQKGLEEGSGTRSGLLWECKKAIELKRPKYLLMENVKALTQKKFLPYLHKWHSFLTEMGYTNFTQILNSKNFGVPQNRERVFMVSILGDAWFDFHKPFQSDKKLKDLLDENVDDRYYLSQRCLSSFIRKNEIQREKGNGFTFKPTNGDCIAKTILTHPNDRLDDNYIIEPLEPNVLTPKRTEYGKKMRKAYENGDFKESRHNMTILEPRTDGISNIITTVQKDNLLYEPINNKYFRIRKLTEKECFRLMDVSDENINKIQNSGISKTQQYKMAGNSIVVNVLYFIFKNLFKQ
;
A
#
# COMPACT_ATOMS: atom_id res chain seq x y z
N MET A 1 -26.56 3.75 20.67
CA MET A 1 -27.02 4.38 19.41
C MET A 1 -26.02 3.96 18.34
N THR A 2 -26.49 3.33 17.27
CA THR A 2 -25.65 2.85 16.18
C THR A 2 -25.03 4.04 15.43
N LEU A 3 -23.72 4.08 15.27
CA LEU A 3 -23.00 5.15 14.56
C LEU A 3 -23.23 5.01 13.06
N LYS A 4 -23.84 6.02 12.44
CA LYS A 4 -24.02 6.05 10.98
C LYS A 4 -22.78 6.63 10.30
N VAL A 5 -22.24 5.92 9.33
CA VAL A 5 -20.96 6.24 8.69
C VAL A 5 -21.13 6.41 7.19
N PHE A 6 -20.49 7.42 6.63
CA PHE A 6 -20.26 7.55 5.19
C PHE A 6 -18.77 7.68 4.90
N THR A 7 -18.23 6.85 4.00
CA THR A 7 -16.83 6.89 3.61
C THR A 7 -16.67 7.35 2.16
N ALA A 8 -15.93 8.44 1.92
CA ALA A 8 -15.63 8.94 0.59
C ALA A 8 -14.18 8.61 0.20
N PHE A 9 -13.97 8.24 -1.07
CA PHE A 9 -12.71 7.71 -1.58
C PHE A 9 -12.27 6.49 -0.75
N SER A 10 -13.24 5.61 -0.49
CA SER A 10 -13.16 4.57 0.54
C SER A 10 -12.08 3.53 0.29
N GLY A 11 -11.66 3.34 -0.98
CA GLY A 11 -10.77 2.24 -1.31
C GLY A 11 -11.41 0.89 -0.95
N TYR A 12 -10.71 0.05 -0.20
CA TYR A 12 -11.25 -1.18 0.40
C TYR A 12 -11.75 -0.97 1.84
N ASP A 13 -11.87 0.26 2.29
CA ASP A 13 -12.47 0.73 3.54
C ASP A 13 -11.69 0.38 4.82
N SER A 14 -10.45 0.87 4.92
CA SER A 14 -9.65 0.79 6.17
C SER A 14 -10.34 1.46 7.36
N GLN A 15 -11.24 2.39 7.11
CA GLN A 15 -12.04 3.11 8.10
C GLN A 15 -13.00 2.14 8.81
N CYS A 16 -13.75 1.37 8.05
CA CYS A 16 -14.64 0.34 8.60
C CYS A 16 -13.83 -0.74 9.34
N MET A 17 -12.66 -1.16 8.81
CA MET A 17 -11.78 -2.11 9.52
C MET A 17 -11.35 -1.59 10.90
N ALA A 18 -11.12 -0.29 11.03
CA ALA A 18 -10.77 0.31 12.32
C ALA A 18 -11.96 0.33 13.30
N LEU A 19 -13.18 0.59 12.81
CA LEU A 19 -14.42 0.52 13.58
C LEU A 19 -14.72 -0.92 14.03
N ASP A 20 -14.56 -1.91 13.13
CA ASP A 20 -14.70 -3.33 13.44
C ASP A 20 -13.75 -3.75 14.58
N ARG A 21 -12.48 -3.32 14.48
CA ARG A 21 -11.47 -3.59 15.53
C ARG A 21 -11.86 -3.00 16.89
N MET A 22 -12.52 -1.86 16.88
CA MET A 22 -13.04 -1.22 18.09
C MET A 22 -14.30 -1.89 18.64
N LYS A 23 -14.95 -2.76 17.86
CA LYS A 23 -16.25 -3.37 18.18
C LYS A 23 -17.34 -2.32 18.44
N ILE A 24 -17.30 -1.22 17.70
CA ILE A 24 -18.34 -0.20 17.73
C ILE A 24 -19.52 -0.70 16.92
N ASP A 25 -20.73 -0.49 17.45
CA ASP A 25 -21.95 -0.70 16.68
C ASP A 25 -22.11 0.44 15.67
N TYR A 26 -21.91 0.15 14.39
CA TYR A 26 -22.02 1.12 13.30
C TYR A 26 -22.77 0.56 12.10
N GLU A 27 -23.32 1.47 11.31
CA GLU A 27 -23.91 1.19 10.01
C GLU A 27 -23.21 2.03 8.94
N LEU A 28 -22.61 1.39 7.93
CA LEU A 28 -22.12 2.09 6.74
C LEU A 28 -23.34 2.41 5.85
N VAL A 29 -23.89 3.62 5.99
CA VAL A 29 -25.09 4.06 5.27
C VAL A 29 -24.82 4.38 3.80
N GLY A 30 -23.55 4.68 3.46
CA GLY A 30 -23.11 4.90 2.10
C GLY A 30 -21.58 5.00 2.00
N TRP A 31 -21.08 4.78 0.81
CA TRP A 31 -19.66 4.96 0.48
C TRP A 31 -19.49 5.41 -0.97
N SER A 32 -18.35 6.02 -1.30
CA SER A 32 -18.05 6.55 -2.62
C SER A 32 -16.67 6.08 -3.08
N GLU A 33 -16.62 5.31 -4.17
CA GLU A 33 -15.42 4.83 -4.83
C GLU A 33 -15.70 4.55 -6.31
N ILE A 34 -14.72 4.84 -7.19
CA ILE A 34 -14.83 4.63 -8.65
C ILE A 34 -13.84 3.60 -9.19
N ASP A 35 -12.77 3.29 -8.45
CA ASP A 35 -11.80 2.27 -8.87
C ASP A 35 -12.44 0.88 -8.73
N LYS A 36 -12.67 0.23 -9.89
CA LYS A 36 -13.33 -1.09 -9.94
C LYS A 36 -12.69 -2.15 -9.07
N TYR A 37 -11.35 -2.10 -8.88
CA TYR A 37 -10.65 -3.09 -8.07
C TYR A 37 -10.79 -2.79 -6.58
N ALA A 38 -10.81 -1.52 -6.20
CA ALA A 38 -11.12 -1.11 -4.84
C ALA A 38 -12.56 -1.50 -4.47
N ILE A 39 -13.52 -1.27 -5.39
CA ILE A 39 -14.93 -1.72 -5.25
C ILE A 39 -15.01 -3.24 -5.08
N MET A 40 -14.29 -4.02 -5.91
CA MET A 40 -14.25 -5.48 -5.77
C MET A 40 -13.70 -5.91 -4.41
N ALA A 41 -12.64 -5.27 -3.93
CA ALA A 41 -12.04 -5.57 -2.63
C ALA A 41 -12.99 -5.20 -1.47
N HIS A 42 -13.60 -4.01 -1.53
CA HIS A 42 -14.61 -3.58 -0.57
C HIS A 42 -15.77 -4.59 -0.49
N ASN A 43 -16.33 -4.98 -1.62
CA ASN A 43 -17.46 -5.91 -1.69
C ASN A 43 -17.08 -7.33 -1.22
N ALA A 44 -15.83 -7.74 -1.36
CA ALA A 44 -15.34 -9.01 -0.83
C ALA A 44 -15.22 -8.99 0.70
N ILE A 45 -14.89 -7.85 1.29
CA ILE A 45 -14.75 -7.68 2.73
C ILE A 45 -16.12 -7.41 3.38
N TYR A 46 -16.90 -6.53 2.76
CA TYR A 46 -18.19 -6.03 3.26
C TYR A 46 -19.35 -6.30 2.30
N PRO A 47 -19.68 -7.58 2.00
CA PRO A 47 -20.73 -7.93 1.03
C PRO A 47 -22.10 -7.36 1.39
N GLN A 48 -22.37 -7.12 2.68
CA GLN A 48 -23.63 -6.52 3.17
C GLN A 48 -23.82 -5.06 2.75
N TYR A 49 -22.75 -4.36 2.38
CA TYR A 49 -22.78 -2.94 1.99
C TYR A 49 -22.52 -2.71 0.49
N LYS A 50 -22.43 -3.77 -0.33
CA LYS A 50 -22.08 -3.69 -1.75
C LYS A 50 -22.97 -2.75 -2.56
N ASP A 51 -24.26 -2.69 -2.23
CA ASP A 51 -25.26 -1.90 -2.97
C ASP A 51 -25.36 -0.44 -2.47
N ARG A 52 -24.47 -0.03 -1.53
CA ARG A 52 -24.44 1.33 -0.96
C ARG A 52 -23.32 2.21 -1.55
N ASN A 53 -22.74 1.82 -2.68
CA ASN A 53 -21.76 2.64 -3.38
C ASN A 53 -22.43 3.72 -4.20
N PHE A 54 -22.20 4.97 -3.88
CA PHE A 54 -22.70 6.14 -4.61
C PHE A 54 -21.79 6.54 -5.79
N GLY A 55 -20.66 5.83 -6.03
CA GLY A 55 -19.79 6.04 -7.17
C GLY A 55 -18.97 7.33 -7.11
N ASP A 56 -19.04 8.13 -8.16
CA ASP A 56 -18.27 9.37 -8.31
C ASP A 56 -18.82 10.47 -7.39
N ILE A 57 -17.99 10.94 -6.45
CA ILE A 57 -18.37 11.94 -5.45
C ILE A 57 -18.89 13.24 -6.07
N SER A 58 -18.41 13.61 -7.27
CA SER A 58 -18.86 14.82 -7.98
C SER A 58 -20.27 14.72 -8.54
N LYS A 59 -20.84 13.50 -8.58
CA LYS A 59 -22.16 13.19 -9.13
C LYS A 59 -23.18 12.78 -8.08
N ILE A 60 -22.77 12.74 -6.81
CA ILE A 60 -23.67 12.33 -5.72
C ILE A 60 -24.74 13.40 -5.51
N ASP A 61 -25.99 12.98 -5.56
CA ASP A 61 -27.12 13.75 -5.07
C ASP A 61 -27.24 13.56 -3.56
N TRP A 62 -26.63 14.48 -2.81
CA TRP A 62 -26.54 14.42 -1.36
C TRP A 62 -27.92 14.54 -0.66
N GLU A 63 -28.95 15.08 -1.30
CA GLU A 63 -30.30 15.11 -0.75
C GLU A 63 -30.84 13.70 -0.55
N ASN A 64 -30.54 12.80 -1.46
CA ASN A 64 -30.98 11.41 -1.44
C ASN A 64 -30.05 10.46 -0.66
N VAL A 65 -28.91 10.93 -0.14
CA VAL A 65 -28.06 10.14 0.76
C VAL A 65 -28.65 10.13 2.16
N PRO A 66 -28.74 8.99 2.88
CA PRO A 66 -29.13 8.96 4.28
C PRO A 66 -28.23 9.85 5.15
N ASP A 67 -28.75 10.38 6.25
CA ASP A 67 -27.95 11.14 7.21
C ASP A 67 -26.92 10.23 7.91
N PHE A 68 -25.79 10.80 8.23
CA PHE A 68 -24.67 10.10 8.88
C PHE A 68 -23.99 10.96 9.95
N ASP A 69 -23.42 10.28 10.95
CA ASP A 69 -22.76 10.90 12.10
C ASP A 69 -21.27 11.12 11.84
N LEU A 70 -20.63 10.19 11.10
CA LEU A 70 -19.22 10.22 10.75
C LEU A 70 -19.06 10.29 9.23
N PHE A 71 -18.33 11.29 8.76
CA PHE A 71 -17.86 11.41 7.37
C PHE A 71 -16.35 11.29 7.30
N THR A 72 -15.84 10.28 6.59
CA THR A 72 -14.41 10.16 6.32
C THR A 72 -14.11 10.42 4.85
N TYR A 73 -13.03 11.17 4.56
CA TYR A 73 -12.68 11.53 3.19
C TYR A 73 -11.17 11.66 3.01
N SER A 74 -10.63 10.82 2.11
CA SER A 74 -9.21 10.75 1.76
C SER A 74 -9.06 11.03 0.27
N PHE A 75 -9.23 12.29 -0.10
CA PHE A 75 -9.25 12.71 -1.50
C PHE A 75 -7.89 12.43 -2.19
N PRO A 76 -7.87 12.21 -3.53
CA PRO A 76 -6.67 11.84 -4.25
C PRO A 76 -5.51 12.82 -4.07
N CYS A 77 -4.33 12.30 -3.77
CA CYS A 77 -3.11 13.08 -3.52
C CYS A 77 -2.23 13.29 -4.76
N THR A 78 -2.69 12.87 -5.96
CA THR A 78 -1.86 12.85 -7.18
C THR A 78 -1.30 14.21 -7.58
N ASP A 79 -2.03 15.29 -7.30
CA ASP A 79 -1.66 16.64 -7.69
C ASP A 79 -0.96 17.42 -6.57
N ILE A 80 -0.74 16.79 -5.40
CA ILE A 80 -0.06 17.40 -4.25
C ILE A 80 1.13 16.58 -3.77
N SER A 81 1.21 15.28 -4.08
CA SER A 81 2.31 14.44 -3.63
C SER A 81 3.63 14.82 -4.29
N SER A 82 4.75 14.65 -3.57
CA SER A 82 6.10 14.87 -4.12
C SER A 82 6.44 13.94 -5.28
N ALA A 83 5.73 12.83 -5.43
CA ALA A 83 5.85 11.89 -6.55
C ALA A 83 4.88 12.18 -7.70
N GLY A 84 3.97 13.17 -7.54
CA GLY A 84 2.94 13.55 -8.50
C GLY A 84 3.27 14.81 -9.30
N GLN A 85 2.32 15.26 -10.11
CA GLN A 85 2.49 16.41 -11.00
C GLN A 85 2.38 17.77 -10.30
N GLN A 86 2.02 17.83 -9.03
CA GLN A 86 1.86 19.02 -8.20
C GLN A 86 1.02 20.15 -8.86
N LYS A 87 -0.05 19.78 -9.57
CA LYS A 87 -0.92 20.72 -10.31
C LYS A 87 -1.79 21.61 -9.42
N GLY A 88 -1.92 21.29 -8.13
CA GLY A 88 -2.65 22.11 -7.18
C GLY A 88 -3.99 21.52 -6.73
N LEU A 89 -4.69 22.29 -5.91
CA LEU A 89 -5.89 21.90 -5.14
C LEU A 89 -6.98 22.96 -5.27
N GLU A 90 -6.98 23.74 -6.34
CA GLU A 90 -7.93 24.82 -6.50
C GLU A 90 -9.34 24.30 -6.71
N GLU A 91 -10.30 25.00 -6.13
CA GLU A 91 -11.73 24.74 -6.31
C GLU A 91 -12.08 24.96 -7.79
N GLY A 92 -12.77 24.01 -8.41
CA GLY A 92 -13.11 24.06 -9.82
C GLY A 92 -11.96 23.81 -10.81
N SER A 93 -10.76 23.46 -10.34
CA SER A 93 -9.59 23.21 -11.20
C SER A 93 -9.69 21.98 -12.10
N GLY A 94 -10.66 21.09 -11.85
CA GLY A 94 -10.76 19.80 -12.53
C GLY A 94 -9.63 18.82 -12.18
N THR A 95 -8.73 19.17 -11.24
CA THR A 95 -7.69 18.26 -10.75
C THR A 95 -8.30 17.18 -9.85
N ARG A 96 -7.64 16.01 -9.77
CA ARG A 96 -8.11 14.95 -8.87
C ARG A 96 -8.05 15.36 -7.40
N SER A 97 -7.05 16.13 -7.02
CA SER A 97 -6.93 16.65 -5.64
C SER A 97 -7.97 17.74 -5.35
N GLY A 98 -8.48 18.43 -6.38
CA GLY A 98 -9.60 19.37 -6.27
C GLY A 98 -10.93 18.73 -5.85
N LEU A 99 -11.05 17.40 -5.90
CA LEU A 99 -12.22 16.66 -5.38
C LEU A 99 -12.44 16.84 -3.87
N LEU A 100 -11.48 17.39 -3.12
CA LEU A 100 -11.72 17.87 -1.76
C LEU A 100 -12.95 18.79 -1.69
N TRP A 101 -13.13 19.68 -2.67
CA TRP A 101 -14.21 20.64 -2.69
C TRP A 101 -15.60 20.03 -2.97
N GLU A 102 -15.64 18.80 -3.52
CA GLU A 102 -16.90 18.06 -3.65
C GLU A 102 -17.41 17.54 -2.29
N CYS A 103 -16.49 17.31 -1.34
CA CYS A 103 -16.86 16.97 0.05
C CYS A 103 -17.58 18.14 0.76
N LYS A 104 -17.37 19.38 0.31
CA LYS A 104 -18.04 20.58 0.85
C LYS A 104 -19.55 20.44 0.80
N LYS A 105 -20.10 19.99 -0.34
CA LYS A 105 -21.55 19.80 -0.53
C LYS A 105 -22.15 18.82 0.49
N ALA A 106 -21.46 17.72 0.75
CA ALA A 106 -21.87 16.73 1.76
C ALA A 106 -21.91 17.37 3.16
N ILE A 107 -20.87 18.12 3.51
CA ILE A 107 -20.74 18.74 4.85
C ILE A 107 -21.77 19.84 5.04
N GLU A 108 -22.02 20.70 4.03
CA GLU A 108 -23.00 21.75 4.07
C GLU A 108 -24.43 21.22 4.27
N LEU A 109 -24.78 20.16 3.56
CA LEU A 109 -26.14 19.61 3.56
C LEU A 109 -26.39 18.69 4.76
N LYS A 110 -25.45 17.76 5.04
CA LYS A 110 -25.64 16.69 6.04
C LYS A 110 -25.15 17.06 7.45
N ARG A 111 -24.19 17.99 7.56
CA ARG A 111 -23.65 18.47 8.83
C ARG A 111 -23.30 17.36 9.83
N PRO A 112 -22.55 16.31 9.41
CA PRO A 112 -22.25 15.19 10.27
C PRO A 112 -21.49 15.64 11.51
N LYS A 113 -21.72 14.98 12.65
CA LYS A 113 -21.10 15.36 13.93
C LYS A 113 -19.57 15.24 13.89
N TYR A 114 -19.05 14.25 13.16
CA TYR A 114 -17.62 13.95 13.09
C TYR A 114 -17.13 13.92 11.64
N LEU A 115 -16.00 14.57 11.40
CA LEU A 115 -15.30 14.54 10.13
C LEU A 115 -13.88 13.99 10.35
N LEU A 116 -13.40 13.15 9.44
CA LEU A 116 -12.02 12.70 9.40
C LEU A 116 -11.46 12.85 7.99
N MET A 117 -10.53 13.77 7.81
CA MET A 117 -9.74 13.93 6.59
C MET A 117 -8.38 13.26 6.74
N GLU A 118 -7.93 12.57 5.69
CA GLU A 118 -6.56 12.09 5.60
C GLU A 118 -5.93 12.47 4.26
N ASN A 119 -4.62 12.79 4.27
CA ASN A 119 -3.86 12.99 3.05
C ASN A 119 -2.33 12.85 3.28
N VAL A 120 -1.54 12.98 2.21
CA VAL A 120 -0.08 12.98 2.29
C VAL A 120 0.45 14.18 3.05
N LYS A 121 1.60 14.01 3.73
CA LYS A 121 2.28 15.10 4.46
C LYS A 121 2.53 16.35 3.58
N ALA A 122 2.71 16.17 2.28
CA ALA A 122 2.94 17.29 1.35
C ALA A 122 1.83 18.36 1.40
N LEU A 123 0.60 18.01 1.81
CA LEU A 123 -0.50 18.96 2.00
C LEU A 123 -0.15 20.07 3.02
N THR A 124 0.75 19.80 3.98
CA THR A 124 1.21 20.79 4.97
C THR A 124 2.43 21.59 4.54
N GLN A 125 2.95 21.41 3.32
CA GLN A 125 4.06 22.19 2.80
C GLN A 125 3.60 23.59 2.38
N LYS A 126 4.54 24.54 2.40
CA LYS A 126 4.29 25.98 2.10
C LYS A 126 3.43 26.20 0.85
N LYS A 127 3.65 25.40 -0.20
CA LYS A 127 2.90 25.49 -1.46
C LYS A 127 1.41 25.19 -1.31
N PHE A 128 1.04 24.22 -0.48
CA PHE A 128 -0.33 23.73 -0.36
C PHE A 128 -1.03 24.17 0.92
N LEU A 129 -0.28 24.73 1.86
CA LEU A 129 -0.79 25.22 3.15
C LEU A 129 -1.94 26.24 3.00
N PRO A 130 -1.96 27.17 2.02
CA PRO A 130 -3.09 28.07 1.82
C PRO A 130 -4.41 27.34 1.55
N TYR A 131 -4.40 26.22 0.83
CA TYR A 131 -5.60 25.44 0.57
C TYR A 131 -6.09 24.70 1.81
N LEU A 132 -5.16 24.19 2.62
CA LEU A 132 -5.49 23.57 3.90
C LEU A 132 -6.11 24.61 4.86
N HIS A 133 -5.58 25.84 4.90
CA HIS A 133 -6.15 26.94 5.68
C HIS A 133 -7.55 27.33 5.16
N LYS A 134 -7.74 27.46 3.83
CA LYS A 134 -9.07 27.74 3.26
C LYS A 134 -10.09 26.66 3.66
N TRP A 135 -9.68 25.38 3.62
CA TRP A 135 -10.52 24.28 4.07
C TRP A 135 -10.84 24.34 5.57
N HIS A 136 -9.83 24.63 6.39
CA HIS A 136 -10.01 24.81 7.83
C HIS A 136 -10.97 25.97 8.13
N SER A 137 -10.83 27.12 7.45
CA SER A 137 -11.74 28.28 7.62
C SER A 137 -13.16 27.92 7.26
N PHE A 138 -13.38 27.25 6.12
CA PHE A 138 -14.70 26.77 5.73
C PHE A 138 -15.34 25.88 6.82
N LEU A 139 -14.59 24.90 7.36
CA LEU A 139 -15.13 24.05 8.42
C LEU A 139 -15.43 24.83 9.70
N THR A 140 -14.61 25.81 10.05
CA THR A 140 -14.85 26.69 11.21
C THR A 140 -16.10 27.54 11.02
N GLU A 141 -16.32 28.11 9.82
CA GLU A 141 -17.53 28.85 9.47
C GLU A 141 -18.79 27.96 9.54
N MET A 142 -18.63 26.66 9.21
CA MET A 142 -19.68 25.65 9.36
C MET A 142 -19.92 25.22 10.82
N GLY A 143 -19.17 25.76 11.78
CA GLY A 143 -19.32 25.49 13.21
C GLY A 143 -18.53 24.29 13.72
N TYR A 144 -17.51 23.83 13.00
CA TYR A 144 -16.64 22.73 13.46
C TYR A 144 -15.42 23.25 14.22
N THR A 145 -15.07 22.56 15.29
CA THR A 145 -13.77 22.67 15.94
C THR A 145 -12.80 21.67 15.28
N ASN A 146 -11.65 22.16 14.81
CA ASN A 146 -10.74 21.40 13.94
C ASN A 146 -9.41 21.11 14.63
N PHE A 147 -8.93 19.86 14.51
CA PHE A 147 -7.67 19.37 15.07
C PHE A 147 -6.85 18.71 13.96
N THR A 148 -5.65 19.22 13.70
CA THR A 148 -4.80 18.72 12.60
C THR A 148 -3.45 18.26 13.12
N GLN A 149 -3.02 17.04 12.75
CA GLN A 149 -1.72 16.51 13.13
C GLN A 149 -1.14 15.61 12.05
N ILE A 150 0.20 15.61 11.92
CA ILE A 150 0.93 14.62 11.12
C ILE A 150 1.22 13.42 12.01
N LEU A 151 0.74 12.25 11.58
CA LEU A 151 0.97 10.98 12.28
C LEU A 151 1.86 10.07 11.43
N ASN A 152 2.72 9.29 12.10
CA ASN A 152 3.58 8.31 11.45
C ASN A 152 3.21 6.91 11.96
N SER A 153 2.87 5.99 11.06
CA SER A 153 2.40 4.64 11.40
C SER A 153 3.36 3.85 12.29
N LYS A 154 4.68 4.09 12.20
CA LYS A 154 5.66 3.45 13.10
C LYS A 154 5.43 3.77 14.58
N ASN A 155 4.79 4.87 14.89
CA ASN A 155 4.45 5.31 16.23
C ASN A 155 3.09 4.79 16.71
N PHE A 156 2.47 3.90 15.93
CA PHE A 156 1.15 3.32 16.19
C PHE A 156 1.18 1.78 16.01
N GLY A 157 2.32 1.15 16.31
CA GLY A 157 2.46 -0.30 16.34
C GLY A 157 2.63 -0.98 14.98
N VAL A 158 2.82 -0.23 13.90
CA VAL A 158 3.04 -0.77 12.56
C VAL A 158 4.45 -0.45 12.09
N PRO A 159 5.29 -1.44 11.72
CA PRO A 159 6.68 -1.22 11.39
C PRO A 159 6.88 -0.62 9.99
N GLN A 160 6.20 0.50 9.73
CA GLN A 160 6.31 1.27 8.49
C GLN A 160 6.49 2.76 8.76
N ASN A 161 7.48 3.37 8.14
CA ASN A 161 7.69 4.82 8.17
C ASN A 161 6.77 5.50 7.15
N ARG A 162 5.51 5.74 7.54
CA ARG A 162 4.49 6.37 6.68
C ARG A 162 3.87 7.56 7.39
N GLU A 163 4.23 8.77 6.96
CA GLU A 163 3.68 10.01 7.47
C GLU A 163 2.46 10.45 6.67
N ARG A 164 1.38 10.78 7.40
CA ARG A 164 0.15 11.32 6.83
C ARG A 164 -0.38 12.46 7.70
N VAL A 165 -1.01 13.45 7.07
CA VAL A 165 -1.76 14.47 7.78
C VAL A 165 -3.19 13.96 8.00
N PHE A 166 -3.66 14.11 9.23
CA PHE A 166 -5.03 13.84 9.62
C PHE A 166 -5.66 15.12 10.17
N MET A 167 -6.91 15.36 9.81
CA MET A 167 -7.73 16.40 10.41
C MET A 167 -9.01 15.77 10.95
N VAL A 168 -9.20 15.88 12.26
CA VAL A 168 -10.45 15.55 12.93
C VAL A 168 -11.21 16.85 13.13
N SER A 169 -12.48 16.88 12.72
CA SER A 169 -13.35 18.05 12.95
C SER A 169 -14.62 17.59 13.63
N ILE A 170 -15.03 18.28 14.69
CA ILE A 170 -16.19 17.94 15.50
C ILE A 170 -17.14 19.13 15.49
N LEU A 171 -18.42 18.87 15.20
CA LEU A 171 -19.43 19.91 15.15
C LEU A 171 -19.72 20.45 16.55
N GLY A 172 -19.64 21.77 16.71
CA GLY A 172 -19.80 22.49 17.97
C GLY A 172 -18.49 22.74 18.69
N ASP A 173 -18.59 23.22 19.95
CA ASP A 173 -17.44 23.40 20.83
C ASP A 173 -17.03 22.04 21.41
N ALA A 174 -15.85 21.58 21.03
CA ALA A 174 -15.36 20.25 21.35
C ALA A 174 -13.85 20.23 21.60
N TRP A 175 -13.41 19.23 22.34
CA TRP A 175 -12.01 18.96 22.58
C TRP A 175 -11.62 17.60 21.99
N PHE A 176 -10.47 17.52 21.35
CA PHE A 176 -9.92 16.27 20.85
C PHE A 176 -8.39 16.30 20.88
N ASP A 177 -7.80 15.24 21.39
CA ASP A 177 -6.36 15.00 21.32
C ASP A 177 -6.07 13.73 20.50
N PHE A 178 -5.12 13.82 19.57
CA PHE A 178 -4.59 12.64 18.93
C PHE A 178 -3.86 11.77 19.96
N HIS A 179 -3.94 10.44 19.77
CA HIS A 179 -3.23 9.52 20.65
C HIS A 179 -1.73 9.83 20.65
N LYS A 180 -1.11 9.83 21.84
CA LYS A 180 0.34 10.05 21.96
C LYS A 180 1.11 8.95 21.24
N PRO A 181 2.14 9.30 20.46
CA PRO A 181 3.02 8.34 19.83
C PRO A 181 3.62 7.36 20.84
N PHE A 182 3.72 6.09 20.49
CA PHE A 182 4.43 5.10 21.29
C PHE A 182 5.41 4.29 20.42
N GLN A 183 6.44 3.76 21.06
CA GLN A 183 7.39 2.88 20.39
C GLN A 183 6.85 1.45 20.39
N SER A 184 7.08 0.77 19.28
CA SER A 184 6.78 -0.66 19.15
C SER A 184 8.06 -1.39 18.77
N ASP A 185 8.27 -2.57 19.36
CA ASP A 185 9.40 -3.44 19.02
C ASP A 185 9.21 -4.19 17.70
N LYS A 186 7.98 -4.12 17.12
CA LYS A 186 7.69 -4.74 15.83
C LYS A 186 8.63 -4.23 14.73
N LYS A 187 9.14 -5.17 13.96
CA LYS A 187 10.01 -4.96 12.80
C LYS A 187 9.34 -5.48 11.54
N LEU A 188 9.88 -5.11 10.39
CA LEU A 188 9.40 -5.62 9.10
C LEU A 188 9.39 -7.15 9.06
N LYS A 189 10.42 -7.81 9.62
CA LYS A 189 10.52 -9.28 9.66
C LYS A 189 9.31 -9.98 10.31
N ASP A 190 8.64 -9.33 11.26
CA ASP A 190 7.49 -9.90 11.97
C ASP A 190 6.22 -9.96 11.10
N LEU A 191 6.27 -9.35 9.91
CA LEU A 191 5.19 -9.32 8.93
C LEU A 191 5.48 -10.14 7.67
N LEU A 192 6.69 -10.70 7.55
CA LEU A 192 7.12 -11.46 6.37
C LEU A 192 6.49 -12.86 6.35
N ASP A 193 6.25 -13.35 5.15
CA ASP A 193 5.87 -14.73 4.91
C ASP A 193 7.12 -15.63 4.99
N GLU A 194 6.97 -16.81 5.60
CA GLU A 194 8.07 -17.79 5.73
C GLU A 194 8.41 -18.44 4.39
N ASN A 195 7.40 -18.73 3.57
CA ASN A 195 7.55 -19.39 2.27
C ASN A 195 7.03 -18.48 1.16
N VAL A 196 7.94 -17.97 0.35
CA VAL A 196 7.64 -17.05 -0.74
C VAL A 196 7.99 -17.67 -2.08
N ASP A 197 7.05 -17.59 -3.04
CA ASP A 197 7.20 -18.11 -4.41
C ASP A 197 8.39 -17.46 -5.11
N ASP A 198 9.10 -18.24 -5.94
CA ASP A 198 10.31 -17.80 -6.65
C ASP A 198 10.12 -16.57 -7.54
N ARG A 199 8.92 -16.29 -8.00
CA ARG A 199 8.60 -15.09 -8.81
C ARG A 199 8.85 -13.76 -8.10
N TYR A 200 8.91 -13.75 -6.77
CA TYR A 200 9.20 -12.54 -6.00
C TYR A 200 10.70 -12.24 -5.89
N TYR A 201 11.54 -13.23 -6.17
CA TYR A 201 12.99 -13.05 -6.14
C TYR A 201 13.50 -12.34 -7.38
N LEU A 202 14.48 -11.48 -7.17
CA LEU A 202 15.09 -10.72 -8.26
C LEU A 202 15.99 -11.64 -9.10
N SER A 203 15.82 -11.58 -10.43
CA SER A 203 16.73 -12.26 -11.34
C SER A 203 18.13 -11.64 -11.29
N GLN A 204 19.16 -12.42 -11.63
CA GLN A 204 20.54 -11.94 -11.72
C GLN A 204 20.67 -10.70 -12.62
N ARG A 205 19.95 -10.65 -13.73
CA ARG A 205 19.93 -9.50 -14.64
C ARG A 205 19.37 -8.25 -13.94
N CYS A 206 18.30 -8.41 -13.15
CA CYS A 206 17.69 -7.31 -12.38
C CYS A 206 18.67 -6.81 -11.32
N LEU A 207 19.29 -7.69 -10.55
CA LEU A 207 20.30 -7.37 -9.53
C LEU A 207 21.48 -6.61 -10.12
N SER A 208 22.07 -7.10 -11.21
CA SER A 208 23.18 -6.44 -11.90
C SER A 208 22.79 -5.03 -12.38
N SER A 209 21.56 -4.86 -12.88
CA SER A 209 21.05 -3.55 -13.27
C SER A 209 20.89 -2.61 -12.07
N PHE A 210 20.43 -3.12 -10.93
CA PHE A 210 20.25 -2.34 -9.70
C PHE A 210 21.60 -1.93 -9.12
N ILE A 211 22.58 -2.83 -9.09
CA ILE A 211 23.95 -2.54 -8.62
C ILE A 211 24.56 -1.42 -9.47
N ARG A 212 24.51 -1.55 -10.80
CA ARG A 212 25.03 -0.51 -11.71
C ARG A 212 24.33 0.83 -11.52
N LYS A 213 23.01 0.84 -11.42
CA LYS A 213 22.25 2.08 -11.15
C LYS A 213 22.61 2.68 -9.80
N ASN A 214 22.84 1.84 -8.78
CA ASN A 214 23.24 2.26 -7.45
C ASN A 214 24.59 2.97 -7.45
N GLU A 215 25.58 2.46 -8.21
CA GLU A 215 26.87 3.09 -8.40
C GLU A 215 26.73 4.48 -9.04
N ILE A 216 25.97 4.58 -10.16
CA ILE A 216 25.71 5.86 -10.84
C ILE A 216 25.04 6.87 -9.89
N GLN A 217 24.08 6.43 -9.06
CA GLN A 217 23.41 7.33 -8.11
C GLN A 217 24.35 7.78 -6.99
N ARG A 218 25.24 6.92 -6.53
CA ARG A 218 26.29 7.29 -5.56
C ARG A 218 27.27 8.33 -6.11
N GLU A 219 27.73 8.13 -7.33
CA GLU A 219 28.61 9.11 -8.02
C GLU A 219 27.96 10.48 -8.17
N LYS A 220 26.64 10.51 -8.39
CA LYS A 220 25.83 11.74 -8.49
C LYS A 220 25.49 12.37 -7.13
N GLY A 221 25.87 11.76 -6.01
CA GLY A 221 25.50 12.23 -4.68
C GLY A 221 24.02 12.06 -4.32
N ASN A 222 23.24 11.27 -5.08
CA ASN A 222 21.83 11.04 -4.84
C ASN A 222 21.59 10.00 -3.76
N GLY A 223 20.64 10.26 -2.85
CA GLY A 223 20.31 9.39 -1.72
C GLY A 223 19.52 8.10 -2.04
N PHE A 224 19.06 7.93 -3.29
CA PHE A 224 18.27 6.77 -3.72
C PHE A 224 19.18 5.58 -4.01
N THR A 225 19.38 4.72 -3.00
CA THR A 225 20.31 3.59 -3.08
C THR A 225 19.60 2.27 -2.83
N PHE A 226 20.02 1.23 -3.58
CA PHE A 226 19.59 -0.14 -3.36
C PHE A 226 20.21 -0.68 -2.06
N LYS A 227 19.37 -0.92 -1.06
CA LYS A 227 19.77 -1.40 0.27
C LYS A 227 18.80 -2.47 0.74
N PRO A 228 18.94 -3.73 0.30
CA PRO A 228 18.18 -4.83 0.85
C PRO A 228 18.42 -5.01 2.36
N THR A 229 17.40 -5.48 3.07
CA THR A 229 17.43 -5.69 4.52
C THR A 229 16.98 -7.10 4.89
N ASN A 230 17.46 -7.63 6.00
CA ASN A 230 16.94 -8.88 6.57
C ASN A 230 15.58 -8.69 7.27
N GLY A 231 14.97 -7.51 7.15
CA GLY A 231 13.71 -7.18 7.80
C GLY A 231 13.84 -6.71 9.26
N ASP A 232 15.04 -6.67 9.83
CA ASP A 232 15.26 -6.19 11.21
C ASP A 232 15.29 -4.65 11.29
N CYS A 233 14.28 -4.04 10.67
CA CYS A 233 14.16 -2.60 10.52
C CYS A 233 12.69 -2.18 10.43
N ILE A 234 12.48 -0.87 10.39
CA ILE A 234 11.20 -0.26 10.02
C ILE A 234 11.15 -0.15 8.49
N ALA A 235 10.09 -0.65 7.88
CA ALA A 235 9.86 -0.55 6.45
C ALA A 235 9.71 0.90 5.99
N LYS A 236 10.11 1.18 4.77
CA LYS A 236 9.78 2.45 4.10
C LYS A 236 8.30 2.44 3.70
N THR A 237 7.77 3.63 3.41
CA THR A 237 6.39 3.79 2.92
C THR A 237 6.13 2.89 1.71
N ILE A 238 5.05 2.10 1.76
CA ILE A 238 4.56 1.34 0.61
C ILE A 238 3.95 2.31 -0.41
N LEU A 239 4.42 2.22 -1.63
CA LEU A 239 3.95 3.01 -2.77
C LEU A 239 2.92 2.24 -3.60
N THR A 240 2.26 2.92 -4.53
CA THR A 240 1.26 2.31 -5.43
C THR A 240 1.88 1.35 -6.47
N HIS A 241 3.15 1.55 -6.77
CA HIS A 241 3.96 0.69 -7.65
C HIS A 241 5.26 0.33 -6.90
N PRO A 242 5.16 -0.52 -5.87
CA PRO A 242 6.35 -0.97 -5.15
C PRO A 242 7.16 -1.90 -6.05
N ASN A 243 8.46 -1.98 -5.77
CA ASN A 243 9.41 -2.89 -6.43
C ASN A 243 9.95 -2.42 -7.80
N ASP A 244 9.71 -1.16 -8.17
CA ASP A 244 10.24 -0.56 -9.41
C ASP A 244 11.40 0.41 -9.13
N ARG A 245 11.61 0.79 -7.87
CA ARG A 245 12.64 1.75 -7.46
C ARG A 245 13.78 1.08 -6.73
N LEU A 246 14.99 1.66 -6.80
CA LEU A 246 16.16 1.18 -6.07
C LEU A 246 16.00 1.25 -4.55
N ASP A 247 15.22 2.20 -4.07
CA ASP A 247 15.01 2.48 -2.65
C ASP A 247 13.74 1.86 -2.06
N ASP A 248 13.06 0.97 -2.79
CA ASP A 248 11.92 0.20 -2.27
C ASP A 248 12.34 -0.80 -1.17
N ASN A 249 11.37 -1.45 -0.56
CA ASN A 249 11.61 -2.47 0.46
C ASN A 249 12.00 -3.79 -0.19
N TYR A 250 13.27 -4.13 -0.16
CA TYR A 250 13.80 -5.43 -0.62
C TYR A 250 14.29 -6.24 0.58
N ILE A 251 13.95 -7.52 0.59
CA ILE A 251 14.34 -8.48 1.62
C ILE A 251 15.50 -9.31 1.11
N ILE A 252 16.56 -9.39 1.93
CA ILE A 252 17.69 -10.31 1.74
C ILE A 252 17.47 -11.51 2.66
N GLU A 253 17.44 -12.69 2.07
CA GLU A 253 17.28 -13.95 2.80
C GLU A 253 18.51 -14.83 2.61
N PRO A 254 19.00 -15.48 3.68
CA PRO A 254 20.07 -16.46 3.54
C PRO A 254 19.60 -17.60 2.64
N LEU A 255 20.48 -18.05 1.79
CA LEU A 255 20.29 -19.24 0.97
C LEU A 255 21.24 -20.30 1.49
N GLU A 256 20.72 -21.47 1.82
CA GLU A 256 21.58 -22.63 2.05
C GLU A 256 22.43 -22.90 0.79
N PRO A 257 23.70 -23.25 0.92
CA PRO A 257 24.59 -23.45 -0.20
C PRO A 257 24.16 -24.67 -1.02
N ASN A 258 23.31 -24.45 -2.01
CA ASN A 258 22.85 -25.47 -2.91
C ASN A 258 23.38 -25.20 -4.32
N VAL A 259 23.93 -26.24 -4.95
CA VAL A 259 24.31 -26.18 -6.35
C VAL A 259 23.03 -26.14 -7.21
N LEU A 260 22.93 -25.14 -8.08
CA LEU A 260 21.79 -25.03 -8.99
C LEU A 260 21.97 -25.98 -10.18
N THR A 261 20.98 -26.81 -10.44
CA THR A 261 20.95 -27.72 -11.58
C THR A 261 19.96 -27.22 -12.63
N PRO A 262 20.36 -27.06 -13.90
CA PRO A 262 19.43 -26.75 -14.95
C PRO A 262 18.42 -27.90 -15.16
N LYS A 263 17.14 -27.60 -14.99
CA LYS A 263 16.05 -28.53 -15.20
C LYS A 263 15.12 -28.01 -16.29
N ARG A 264 14.73 -28.89 -17.21
CA ARG A 264 13.80 -28.48 -18.27
C ARG A 264 12.42 -28.24 -17.73
N THR A 265 11.82 -27.12 -18.13
CA THR A 265 10.39 -26.86 -17.88
C THR A 265 9.53 -27.90 -18.62
N GLU A 266 8.28 -28.07 -18.18
CA GLU A 266 7.33 -28.94 -18.93
C GLU A 266 7.14 -28.43 -20.35
N TYR A 267 7.15 -27.13 -20.58
CA TYR A 267 7.18 -26.53 -21.91
C TYR A 267 8.43 -26.95 -22.70
N GLY A 268 9.62 -26.85 -22.09
CA GLY A 268 10.89 -27.27 -22.72
C GLY A 268 10.95 -28.74 -23.02
N LYS A 269 10.29 -29.60 -22.23
CA LYS A 269 10.17 -31.04 -22.53
C LYS A 269 9.28 -31.28 -23.75
N LYS A 270 8.15 -30.60 -23.86
CA LYS A 270 7.22 -30.71 -25.01
C LYS A 270 7.84 -30.23 -26.32
N MET A 271 8.60 -29.13 -26.26
CA MET A 271 9.18 -28.47 -27.44
C MET A 271 10.50 -29.09 -27.90
N ARG A 272 11.07 -30.07 -27.16
CA ARG A 272 12.36 -30.67 -27.47
C ARG A 272 12.43 -31.23 -28.89
N LYS A 273 11.45 -32.05 -29.31
CA LYS A 273 11.44 -32.68 -30.62
C LYS A 273 11.35 -31.67 -31.76
N ALA A 274 10.49 -30.65 -31.61
CA ALA A 274 10.35 -29.57 -32.60
C ALA A 274 11.65 -28.77 -32.75
N TYR A 275 12.35 -28.54 -31.64
CA TYR A 275 13.62 -27.83 -31.63
C TYR A 275 14.76 -28.64 -32.25
N GLU A 276 14.83 -29.96 -31.96
CA GLU A 276 15.84 -30.88 -32.52
C GLU A 276 15.66 -31.06 -34.05
N ASN A 277 14.42 -30.92 -34.54
CA ASN A 277 14.11 -30.99 -35.97
C ASN A 277 14.32 -29.65 -36.70
N GLY A 278 14.67 -28.58 -36.02
CA GLY A 278 14.83 -27.24 -36.62
C GLY A 278 13.53 -26.52 -36.94
N ASP A 279 12.38 -27.07 -36.52
CA ASP A 279 11.04 -26.53 -36.81
C ASP A 279 10.68 -25.34 -35.88
N PHE A 280 11.57 -24.99 -34.96
CA PHE A 280 11.28 -24.03 -33.92
C PHE A 280 12.46 -23.09 -33.67
N LYS A 281 12.23 -21.78 -33.79
CA LYS A 281 13.26 -20.73 -33.66
C LYS A 281 13.13 -19.88 -32.40
N GLU A 282 12.33 -20.27 -31.44
CA GLU A 282 12.15 -19.51 -30.19
C GLU A 282 13.40 -19.62 -29.29
N SER A 283 13.66 -18.57 -28.52
CA SER A 283 14.76 -18.55 -27.55
C SER A 283 14.60 -19.63 -26.48
N ARG A 284 15.67 -20.37 -26.20
CA ARG A 284 15.71 -21.43 -25.16
C ARG A 284 15.51 -20.92 -23.74
N HIS A 285 15.37 -19.59 -23.57
CA HIS A 285 15.32 -18.95 -22.26
C HIS A 285 14.17 -19.45 -21.35
N ASN A 286 13.02 -19.80 -21.94
CA ASN A 286 11.86 -20.30 -21.20
C ASN A 286 11.80 -21.84 -21.08
N MET A 287 12.81 -22.56 -21.60
CA MET A 287 12.82 -24.02 -21.67
C MET A 287 13.53 -24.66 -20.48
N THR A 288 14.28 -23.87 -19.69
CA THR A 288 15.10 -24.38 -18.60
C THR A 288 14.93 -23.46 -17.39
N ILE A 289 14.75 -24.06 -16.22
CA ILE A 289 14.80 -23.41 -14.92
C ILE A 289 16.00 -23.94 -14.14
N LEU A 290 16.53 -23.16 -13.22
CA LEU A 290 17.55 -23.58 -12.29
C LEU A 290 16.89 -24.03 -11.00
N GLU A 291 17.07 -25.29 -10.61
CA GLU A 291 16.61 -25.85 -9.34
C GLU A 291 17.78 -26.12 -8.41
N PRO A 292 17.67 -25.79 -7.11
CA PRO A 292 18.71 -26.13 -6.15
C PRO A 292 18.76 -27.63 -5.92
N ARG A 293 19.96 -28.20 -5.88
CA ARG A 293 20.18 -29.60 -5.45
C ARG A 293 20.05 -29.67 -3.94
N THR A 294 19.29 -30.64 -3.48
CA THR A 294 19.08 -30.87 -2.03
C THR A 294 19.97 -31.95 -1.45
N ASP A 295 20.81 -32.59 -2.31
CA ASP A 295 21.66 -33.72 -1.92
C ASP A 295 23.09 -33.31 -1.50
N GLY A 296 23.41 -32.01 -1.50
CA GLY A 296 24.73 -31.50 -1.10
C GLY A 296 25.87 -31.82 -2.06
N ILE A 297 25.58 -32.34 -3.27
CA ILE A 297 26.61 -32.77 -4.25
C ILE A 297 26.70 -31.75 -5.38
N SER A 298 27.91 -31.42 -5.83
CA SER A 298 28.12 -30.56 -7.00
C SER A 298 27.75 -31.26 -8.30
N ASN A 299 27.36 -30.51 -9.34
CA ASN A 299 27.24 -31.05 -10.68
C ASN A 299 28.63 -31.42 -11.23
N ILE A 300 28.66 -32.32 -12.25
CA ILE A 300 29.89 -32.62 -13.00
C ILE A 300 30.38 -31.30 -13.63
N ILE A 301 31.68 -31.03 -13.46
CA ILE A 301 32.30 -29.85 -14.08
C ILE A 301 32.35 -30.09 -15.58
N THR A 302 31.53 -29.35 -16.32
CA THR A 302 31.49 -29.38 -17.78
C THR A 302 32.22 -28.16 -18.35
N THR A 303 32.55 -28.19 -19.64
CA THR A 303 33.14 -27.05 -20.36
C THR A 303 32.15 -25.90 -20.57
N VAL A 304 30.89 -26.13 -20.22
CA VAL A 304 29.83 -25.11 -20.32
C VAL A 304 29.67 -24.41 -18.97
N GLN A 305 30.18 -23.20 -18.86
CA GLN A 305 30.15 -22.36 -17.61
C GLN A 305 28.74 -22.13 -17.03
N LYS A 306 27.68 -22.50 -17.74
CA LYS A 306 26.28 -22.31 -17.29
C LYS A 306 25.79 -23.36 -16.31
N ASP A 307 26.49 -24.45 -16.11
CA ASP A 307 26.00 -25.63 -15.38
C ASP A 307 26.37 -25.60 -13.89
N ASN A 308 27.22 -24.66 -13.47
CA ASN A 308 27.64 -24.46 -12.08
C ASN A 308 27.55 -22.97 -11.72
N LEU A 309 26.35 -22.45 -11.59
CA LEU A 309 26.13 -21.10 -11.06
C LEU A 309 26.26 -21.14 -9.54
N LEU A 310 27.44 -20.81 -9.03
CA LEU A 310 27.62 -20.44 -7.65
C LEU A 310 27.20 -18.97 -7.49
N TYR A 311 26.31 -18.70 -6.55
CA TYR A 311 26.16 -17.34 -6.07
C TYR A 311 27.44 -16.95 -5.36
N GLU A 312 28.13 -15.88 -5.77
CA GLU A 312 29.28 -15.39 -5.05
C GLU A 312 28.87 -15.01 -3.61
N PRO A 313 29.55 -15.57 -2.59
CA PRO A 313 29.16 -15.31 -1.21
C PRO A 313 29.57 -13.89 -0.79
N ILE A 314 28.68 -13.16 -0.18
CA ILE A 314 29.04 -12.01 0.63
C ILE A 314 29.40 -12.56 2.01
N ASN A 315 30.65 -12.45 2.44
CA ASN A 315 31.16 -13.00 3.70
C ASN A 315 30.91 -14.50 3.91
N ASN A 316 31.16 -15.33 2.90
CA ASN A 316 30.91 -16.79 2.91
C ASN A 316 29.43 -17.22 3.14
N LYS A 317 28.49 -16.36 2.87
CA LYS A 317 27.05 -16.68 2.93
C LYS A 317 26.38 -16.40 1.59
N TYR A 318 25.49 -17.30 1.20
CA TYR A 318 24.66 -17.14 -0.01
C TYR A 318 23.37 -16.43 0.36
N PHE A 319 22.91 -15.54 -0.50
CA PHE A 319 21.69 -14.77 -0.27
C PHE A 319 20.85 -14.68 -1.53
N ARG A 320 19.55 -14.69 -1.34
CA ARG A 320 18.56 -14.29 -2.35
C ARG A 320 17.95 -12.95 -1.96
N ILE A 321 17.62 -12.13 -2.94
CA ILE A 321 16.95 -10.84 -2.69
C ILE A 321 15.59 -10.88 -3.34
N ARG A 322 14.56 -10.54 -2.59
CA ARG A 322 13.19 -10.54 -3.05
C ARG A 322 12.46 -9.24 -2.79
N LYS A 323 11.38 -9.07 -3.50
CA LYS A 323 10.36 -8.06 -3.27
C LYS A 323 9.45 -8.48 -2.12
N LEU A 324 8.75 -7.52 -1.52
CA LEU A 324 7.62 -7.86 -0.64
C LEU A 324 6.47 -8.46 -1.47
N THR A 325 5.74 -9.39 -0.88
CA THR A 325 4.50 -9.91 -1.45
C THR A 325 3.35 -8.91 -1.29
N GLU A 326 2.27 -9.08 -2.02
CA GLU A 326 1.05 -8.29 -1.85
C GLU A 326 0.51 -8.42 -0.42
N LYS A 327 0.55 -9.63 0.13
CA LYS A 327 0.12 -9.94 1.49
C LYS A 327 0.94 -9.17 2.53
N GLU A 328 2.26 -9.18 2.41
CA GLU A 328 3.17 -8.42 3.28
C GLU A 328 2.92 -6.91 3.18
N CYS A 329 2.62 -6.40 1.97
CA CYS A 329 2.24 -4.99 1.79
C CYS A 329 0.92 -4.65 2.50
N PHE A 330 -0.10 -5.51 2.45
CA PHE A 330 -1.34 -5.31 3.21
C PHE A 330 -1.12 -5.41 4.72
N ARG A 331 -0.28 -6.33 5.19
CA ARG A 331 0.10 -6.40 6.62
C ARG A 331 0.80 -5.13 7.10
N LEU A 332 1.61 -4.49 6.24
CA LEU A 332 2.17 -3.17 6.51
C LEU A 332 1.13 -2.05 6.53
N MET A 333 -0.07 -2.29 5.99
CA MET A 333 -1.23 -1.41 6.17
C MET A 333 -2.11 -1.83 7.37
N ASP A 334 -1.66 -2.87 8.10
CA ASP A 334 -2.32 -3.45 9.27
C ASP A 334 -3.71 -4.02 8.97
N VAL A 335 -3.87 -4.53 7.75
CA VAL A 335 -5.03 -5.32 7.33
C VAL A 335 -4.88 -6.74 7.89
N SER A 336 -5.95 -7.30 8.44
CA SER A 336 -5.95 -8.68 8.96
C SER A 336 -5.77 -9.71 7.84
N ASP A 337 -5.12 -10.83 8.15
CA ASP A 337 -4.94 -11.92 7.19
C ASP A 337 -6.28 -12.46 6.66
N GLU A 338 -7.35 -12.39 7.45
CA GLU A 338 -8.71 -12.74 7.01
C GLU A 338 -9.17 -11.83 5.86
N ASN A 339 -9.07 -10.51 6.03
CA ASN A 339 -9.46 -9.55 5.01
C ASN A 339 -8.53 -9.60 3.79
N ILE A 340 -7.23 -9.83 4.00
CA ILE A 340 -6.28 -10.04 2.90
C ILE A 340 -6.70 -11.25 2.06
N ASN A 341 -7.05 -12.37 2.69
CA ASN A 341 -7.51 -13.56 1.98
C ASN A 341 -8.80 -13.30 1.18
N LYS A 342 -9.75 -12.52 1.72
CA LYS A 342 -10.95 -12.10 0.99
C LYS A 342 -10.58 -11.30 -0.27
N ILE A 343 -9.65 -10.34 -0.16
CA ILE A 343 -9.15 -9.56 -1.31
C ILE A 343 -8.46 -10.49 -2.32
N GLN A 344 -7.58 -11.38 -1.89
CA GLN A 344 -6.83 -12.26 -2.78
C GLN A 344 -7.74 -13.24 -3.53
N ASN A 345 -8.79 -13.73 -2.88
CA ASN A 345 -9.76 -14.65 -3.47
C ASN A 345 -10.79 -13.96 -4.38
N SER A 346 -10.84 -12.63 -4.43
CA SER A 346 -11.79 -11.87 -5.26
C SER A 346 -11.39 -11.77 -6.74
N GLY A 347 -10.28 -12.40 -7.17
CA GLY A 347 -9.80 -12.37 -8.55
C GLY A 347 -9.05 -11.08 -8.95
N ILE A 348 -8.71 -10.23 -8.00
CA ILE A 348 -7.95 -9.00 -8.24
C ILE A 348 -6.48 -9.36 -8.54
N SER A 349 -5.94 -8.80 -9.62
CA SER A 349 -4.54 -9.05 -9.99
C SER A 349 -3.57 -8.50 -8.95
N LYS A 350 -2.40 -9.14 -8.82
CA LYS A 350 -1.35 -8.75 -7.86
C LYS A 350 -0.92 -7.29 -8.01
N THR A 351 -0.79 -6.79 -9.23
CA THR A 351 -0.46 -5.38 -9.51
C THR A 351 -1.49 -4.43 -8.90
N GLN A 352 -2.78 -4.78 -9.00
CA GLN A 352 -3.84 -3.97 -8.40
C GLN A 352 -3.86 -4.09 -6.87
N GLN A 353 -3.54 -5.25 -6.31
CA GLN A 353 -3.39 -5.44 -4.87
C GLN A 353 -2.27 -4.55 -4.31
N TYR A 354 -1.09 -4.48 -4.95
CA TYR A 354 -0.03 -3.55 -4.57
C TYR A 354 -0.50 -2.08 -4.63
N LYS A 355 -1.17 -1.70 -5.73
CA LYS A 355 -1.71 -0.34 -5.87
C LYS A 355 -2.66 0.02 -4.74
N MET A 356 -3.57 -0.88 -4.38
CA MET A 356 -4.51 -0.69 -3.28
C MET A 356 -3.81 -0.57 -1.93
N ALA A 357 -2.85 -1.45 -1.63
CA ALA A 357 -2.06 -1.34 -0.40
C ALA A 357 -1.34 0.02 -0.29
N GLY A 358 -0.73 0.50 -1.40
CA GLY A 358 -0.05 1.80 -1.44
C GLY A 358 -0.98 3.00 -1.25
N ASN A 359 -2.22 2.92 -1.75
CA ASN A 359 -3.20 4.00 -1.66
C ASN A 359 -3.95 4.08 -0.32
N SER A 360 -3.94 3.01 0.48
CA SER A 360 -4.79 2.93 1.66
C SER A 360 -4.24 3.64 2.89
N ILE A 361 -5.07 3.75 3.92
CA ILE A 361 -4.72 4.26 5.24
C ILE A 361 -4.38 3.09 6.15
N VAL A 362 -3.38 3.26 7.02
CA VAL A 362 -3.00 2.24 8.01
C VAL A 362 -4.11 2.09 9.06
N VAL A 363 -4.68 0.90 9.16
CA VAL A 363 -5.85 0.61 10.00
C VAL A 363 -5.60 0.98 11.47
N ASN A 364 -4.41 0.67 12.01
CA ASN A 364 -4.12 0.96 13.41
C ASN A 364 -4.03 2.46 13.74
N VAL A 365 -3.63 3.29 12.79
CA VAL A 365 -3.65 4.75 12.98
C VAL A 365 -5.09 5.23 13.13
N LEU A 366 -5.99 4.75 12.25
CA LEU A 366 -7.43 5.05 12.33
C LEU A 366 -8.04 4.54 13.63
N TYR A 367 -7.68 3.31 14.05
CA TYR A 367 -8.13 2.74 15.33
C TYR A 367 -7.82 3.69 16.50
N PHE A 368 -6.60 4.21 16.60
CA PHE A 368 -6.24 5.12 17.69
C PHE A 368 -6.92 6.49 17.59
N ILE A 369 -7.16 7.00 16.37
CA ILE A 369 -7.93 8.23 16.16
C ILE A 369 -9.37 8.00 16.65
N PHE A 370 -10.05 6.97 16.18
CA PHE A 370 -11.43 6.66 16.55
C PHE A 370 -11.58 6.31 18.04
N LYS A 371 -10.58 5.62 18.60
CA LYS A 371 -10.56 5.30 20.03
C LYS A 371 -10.61 6.55 20.90
N ASN A 372 -9.94 7.63 20.50
CA ASN A 372 -9.98 8.90 21.23
C ASN A 372 -11.25 9.69 20.87
N LEU A 373 -11.73 9.60 19.63
CA LEU A 373 -12.91 10.34 19.17
C LEU A 373 -14.21 9.85 19.82
N PHE A 374 -14.36 8.55 20.02
CA PHE A 374 -15.60 7.93 20.52
C PHE A 374 -15.56 7.56 22.01
N LYS A 375 -14.46 7.84 22.71
CA LYS A 375 -14.37 7.65 24.17
C LYS A 375 -14.83 8.85 24.98
N GLN A 376 -15.27 9.90 24.30
CA GLN A 376 -15.75 11.13 24.93
C GLN A 376 -17.19 11.03 25.43
#